data_4bf4fa37e771099b97588fc9417bf37a
#
_entry.id   4bf4fa37e771099b97588fc9417bf37a
#
_cell.length_a   1.000
_cell.length_b   1.000
_cell.length_c   1.000
_cell.angle_alpha   90.00
_cell.angle_beta   90.00
_cell.angle_gamma   90.00
#
_symmetry.space_group_name_H-M   'P 1'
#
loop_
_entity.id
_entity.type
_entity.pdbx_description
1 polymer ?
#
loop_
_entity_poly.entity_id
_entity_poly.type
_entity_poly.pdbx_seq_one_letter_code
_entity_poly.pdbx_strand_id
1 'polypeptide(L)'
;MDRGTVLLPAETSVRQEARGGRCDRSAAGLPTSPHVTIDPQRNRLPGLGKLVTEFNTASVAAPERFGLFAETTNRSHMRNRLRSDDQDDFRARIRSVELGELQISTMSLSHLEVTRTAKLIRQSDPEVYLLNYFQRQEGVLSLAGADTALREGDLVLMDSSRPYRGGVRATGDGWSHVTVQFARRLLPLPERTVQHLLNVPINGLHGMGGVFTRWLTDLNTRVGEFTPDDVPTLASVTLDLLASTVARCLEAEEALSPETRRIALRARINTYIEQHLADPDLTPQTIADAHHISLRHLQQLLAEDDTSPAAWLRHRRLERCRFDLADPRLNAHPIRAVAARWGFTDAAHFSRLFRSAYGIPPRDYRDLPPGARVNRQHTCAI
;
A
#
# COMPACT_ATOMS: atom_id res chain seq x y z
N MET A 1 -18.71 -49.24 34.13
CA MET A 1 -18.21 -50.42 33.48
C MET A 1 -17.57 -49.96 32.18
N ASP A 2 -16.30 -49.94 31.88
CA ASP A 2 -15.14 -50.52 32.50
C ASP A 2 -13.94 -49.63 32.16
N ARG A 3 -12.98 -49.60 33.06
CA ARG A 3 -11.73 -48.82 32.98
C ARG A 3 -10.67 -49.61 32.20
N GLY A 4 -9.94 -48.95 31.33
CA GLY A 4 -8.73 -49.53 30.68
C GLY A 4 -7.59 -48.54 30.73
N THR A 5 -6.80 -48.61 31.80
CA THR A 5 -5.49 -47.98 32.02
C THR A 5 -4.42 -48.82 31.33
N VAL A 6 -3.49 -48.24 30.54
CA VAL A 6 -2.21 -48.89 30.19
C VAL A 6 -1.10 -47.84 30.18
N LEU A 7 -0.19 -48.05 31.05
CA LEU A 7 1.19 -47.78 31.42
C LEU A 7 2.15 -47.31 30.30
N LEU A 8 2.97 -46.31 30.75
CA LEU A 8 4.30 -45.96 30.18
C LEU A 8 5.38 -46.98 30.54
N PRO A 9 6.51 -47.02 29.84
CA PRO A 9 7.81 -47.27 30.48
C PRO A 9 8.82 -46.16 30.22
N ALA A 10 9.38 -45.68 31.21
CA ALA A 10 10.68 -45.53 31.85
C ALA A 10 11.90 -45.17 30.96
N GLU A 11 12.55 -44.13 31.51
CA GLU A 11 13.88 -43.55 31.33
C GLU A 11 15.03 -44.52 31.04
N THR A 12 16.00 -44.05 30.24
CA THR A 12 17.40 -44.49 30.36
C THR A 12 18.33 -43.28 30.28
N SER A 13 18.93 -43.01 31.42
CA SER A 13 20.02 -42.09 31.72
C SER A 13 21.35 -42.66 31.21
N VAL A 14 22.15 -41.87 30.48
CA VAL A 14 23.59 -42.14 30.36
C VAL A 14 24.38 -40.89 30.72
N ARG A 15 25.14 -41.01 31.78
CA ARG A 15 26.23 -40.11 32.21
C ARG A 15 27.46 -40.38 31.38
N GLN A 16 28.21 -39.35 30.98
CA GLN A 16 29.68 -39.42 30.86
C GLN A 16 30.28 -38.01 30.91
N GLU A 17 30.96 -37.77 31.94
CA GLU A 17 32.37 -37.50 32.25
C GLU A 17 33.04 -36.31 31.56
N ALA A 18 33.44 -35.41 32.43
CA ALA A 18 34.32 -34.27 32.17
C ALA A 18 35.78 -34.71 32.04
N ARG A 19 36.50 -34.17 31.05
CA ARG A 19 37.97 -34.02 31.12
C ARG A 19 38.38 -32.62 30.67
N GLY A 20 39.12 -31.95 31.51
CA GLY A 20 39.62 -30.60 31.33
C GLY A 20 40.81 -30.56 30.33
N GLY A 21 40.95 -29.44 29.68
CA GLY A 21 42.09 -29.04 28.83
C GLY A 21 42.23 -27.53 28.83
N ARG A 22 43.42 -27.07 29.12
CA ARG A 22 43.85 -25.70 29.43
C ARG A 22 43.72 -24.73 28.29
N CYS A 23 43.56 -23.46 28.71
CA CYS A 23 43.70 -22.24 27.90
C CYS A 23 44.91 -22.19 27.02
N ASP A 24 44.73 -21.72 25.80
CA ASP A 24 45.72 -20.86 25.16
C ASP A 24 45.05 -19.69 24.47
N ARG A 25 45.52 -18.47 24.74
CA ARG A 25 45.05 -17.21 24.17
C ARG A 25 45.85 -16.95 22.91
N SER A 26 45.21 -16.98 21.78
CA SER A 26 45.74 -16.34 20.58
C SER A 26 44.63 -15.61 19.85
N ALA A 27 44.86 -14.31 19.57
CA ALA A 27 43.96 -13.43 18.86
C ALA A 27 43.77 -13.90 17.41
N ALA A 28 42.54 -14.15 17.00
CA ALA A 28 42.20 -14.32 15.62
C ALA A 28 40.81 -13.74 15.31
N GLY A 29 40.76 -12.99 14.26
CA GLY A 29 39.73 -12.15 13.70
C GLY A 29 38.28 -12.63 13.83
N LEU A 30 37.40 -11.63 13.89
CA LEU A 30 35.96 -11.80 13.73
C LEU A 30 35.65 -12.58 12.44
N PRO A 31 34.83 -13.63 12.50
CA PRO A 31 34.38 -14.28 11.30
C PRO A 31 33.40 -13.36 10.58
N THR A 32 33.75 -12.96 9.37
CA THR A 32 32.82 -12.40 8.37
C THR A 32 31.66 -13.39 8.20
N SER A 33 30.45 -12.91 8.44
CA SER A 33 29.22 -13.65 8.21
C SER A 33 29.24 -14.29 6.81
N PRO A 34 28.89 -15.57 6.68
CA PRO A 34 28.79 -16.18 5.37
C PRO A 34 27.65 -15.50 4.60
N HIS A 35 27.97 -14.89 3.48
CA HIS A 35 26.98 -14.49 2.48
C HIS A 35 26.22 -15.75 2.07
N VAL A 36 25.00 -15.92 2.58
CA VAL A 36 24.08 -16.96 2.12
C VAL A 36 23.66 -16.55 0.71
N THR A 37 24.39 -17.01 -0.27
CA THR A 37 23.97 -16.96 -1.67
C THR A 37 22.83 -17.96 -1.81
N ILE A 38 21.57 -17.45 -1.77
CA ILE A 38 20.40 -18.26 -2.02
C ILE A 38 20.39 -18.52 -3.53
N ASP A 39 20.71 -19.76 -3.90
CA ASP A 39 20.55 -20.25 -5.26
C ASP A 39 19.03 -20.32 -5.57
N PRO A 40 18.52 -19.52 -6.53
CA PRO A 40 17.11 -19.58 -6.92
C PRO A 40 16.69 -20.95 -7.46
N GLN A 41 17.66 -21.84 -7.73
CA GLN A 41 17.40 -23.17 -8.26
C GLN A 41 17.12 -24.22 -7.18
N ARG A 42 17.41 -23.94 -5.90
CA ARG A 42 17.29 -24.92 -4.82
C ARG A 42 15.87 -25.18 -4.30
N ASN A 43 14.91 -24.30 -4.63
CA ASN A 43 13.53 -24.42 -4.16
C ASN A 43 12.54 -24.81 -5.28
N ARG A 44 13.02 -25.51 -6.29
CA ARG A 44 12.19 -26.02 -7.41
C ARG A 44 11.61 -27.36 -7.06
N LEU A 45 10.29 -27.47 -7.07
CA LEU A 45 9.60 -28.76 -7.09
C LEU A 45 9.98 -29.50 -8.38
N PRO A 46 10.40 -30.77 -8.32
CA PRO A 46 10.71 -31.55 -9.51
C PRO A 46 9.43 -31.74 -10.35
N GLY A 47 9.43 -31.27 -11.58
CA GLY A 47 8.36 -31.49 -12.55
C GLY A 47 7.57 -30.24 -13.01
N LEU A 48 7.57 -29.14 -12.25
CA LEU A 48 6.96 -27.86 -12.67
C LEU A 48 8.05 -27.01 -13.35
N GLY A 49 8.28 -27.24 -14.63
CA GLY A 49 9.23 -26.44 -15.40
C GLY A 49 8.95 -24.94 -15.28
N LYS A 50 9.96 -24.13 -15.42
CA LYS A 50 10.10 -22.64 -15.53
C LYS A 50 8.88 -21.70 -15.30
N LEU A 51 7.65 -22.23 -15.25
CA LEU A 51 6.41 -21.45 -15.14
C LEU A 51 6.09 -20.97 -13.73
N VAL A 52 6.49 -21.69 -12.69
CA VAL A 52 6.14 -21.40 -11.30
C VAL A 52 7.36 -21.20 -10.45
N THR A 53 7.35 -20.13 -9.67
CA THR A 53 8.35 -19.87 -8.63
C THR A 53 7.63 -19.78 -7.29
N GLU A 54 8.11 -20.49 -6.28
CA GLU A 54 7.59 -20.41 -4.92
C GLU A 54 8.65 -19.84 -3.97
N PHE A 55 8.21 -18.93 -3.10
CA PHE A 55 9.01 -18.33 -2.06
C PHE A 55 8.28 -18.46 -0.72
N ASN A 56 9.00 -18.82 0.33
CA ASN A 56 8.42 -18.93 1.67
C ASN A 56 9.46 -18.51 2.71
N THR A 57 9.14 -17.55 3.54
CA THR A 57 10.03 -17.06 4.61
C THR A 57 10.26 -18.10 5.71
N ALA A 58 9.42 -19.12 5.84
CA ALA A 58 9.63 -20.19 6.81
C ALA A 58 10.91 -21.02 6.56
N SER A 59 11.57 -20.85 5.40
CA SER A 59 12.85 -21.49 5.07
C SER A 59 14.05 -20.94 5.86
N VAL A 60 13.90 -19.79 6.54
CA VAL A 60 14.96 -19.15 7.34
C VAL A 60 14.50 -18.86 8.76
N ALA A 61 15.46 -18.52 9.64
CA ALA A 61 15.18 -18.14 11.02
C ALA A 61 14.31 -16.89 11.11
N ALA A 62 13.46 -16.79 12.14
CA ALA A 62 12.47 -15.73 12.27
C ALA A 62 13.04 -14.29 12.08
N PRO A 63 14.19 -13.91 12.69
CA PRO A 63 14.73 -12.55 12.52
C PRO A 63 15.22 -12.23 11.09
N GLU A 64 15.49 -13.24 10.27
CA GLU A 64 15.99 -13.07 8.90
C GLU A 64 14.86 -12.95 7.87
N ARG A 65 13.64 -13.31 8.23
CA ARG A 65 12.49 -13.47 7.32
C ARG A 65 12.12 -12.19 6.61
N PHE A 66 12.03 -11.09 7.34
CA PHE A 66 11.67 -9.79 6.75
C PHE A 66 12.73 -9.29 5.78
N GLY A 67 14.01 -9.40 6.13
CA GLY A 67 15.13 -9.03 5.25
C GLY A 67 15.12 -9.83 3.94
N LEU A 68 14.95 -11.16 4.03
CA LEU A 68 14.85 -12.04 2.88
C LEU A 68 13.64 -11.70 1.98
N PHE A 69 12.47 -11.45 2.57
CA PHE A 69 11.28 -11.03 1.84
C PHE A 69 11.50 -9.70 1.11
N ALA A 70 12.06 -8.69 1.79
CA ALA A 70 12.30 -7.38 1.22
C ALA A 70 13.29 -7.46 0.03
N GLU A 71 14.37 -8.22 0.15
CA GLU A 71 15.32 -8.43 -0.92
C GLU A 71 14.69 -9.13 -2.12
N THR A 72 13.98 -10.23 -1.87
CA THR A 72 13.34 -11.03 -2.92
C THR A 72 12.30 -10.22 -3.68
N THR A 73 11.39 -9.54 -2.96
CA THR A 73 10.33 -8.74 -3.57
C THR A 73 10.89 -7.57 -4.38
N ASN A 74 11.91 -6.88 -3.86
CA ASN A 74 12.55 -5.76 -4.58
C ASN A 74 13.31 -6.20 -5.83
N ARG A 75 13.71 -7.47 -5.90
CA ARG A 75 14.39 -8.05 -7.07
C ARG A 75 13.40 -8.57 -8.12
N SER A 76 12.33 -9.25 -7.69
CA SER A 76 11.40 -9.94 -8.58
C SER A 76 10.26 -9.08 -9.11
N HIS A 77 9.87 -8.00 -8.39
CA HIS A 77 8.78 -7.14 -8.78
C HIS A 77 9.28 -5.72 -9.11
N MET A 78 9.45 -4.90 -8.08
CA MET A 78 9.95 -3.53 -8.22
C MET A 78 10.49 -3.01 -6.90
N ARG A 79 11.38 -2.02 -6.95
CA ARG A 79 11.97 -1.43 -5.75
C ARG A 79 10.95 -0.61 -4.97
N ASN A 80 10.64 -1.08 -3.77
CA ASN A 80 9.77 -0.42 -2.79
C ASN A 80 10.51 -0.27 -1.46
N ARG A 81 10.09 0.70 -0.66
CA ARG A 81 10.42 0.72 0.77
C ARG A 81 9.36 -0.08 1.50
N LEU A 82 9.79 -1.13 2.17
CA LEU A 82 8.93 -2.03 2.93
C LEU A 82 9.13 -1.79 4.43
N ARG A 83 8.07 -1.87 5.19
CA ARG A 83 8.04 -1.83 6.66
C ARG A 83 6.99 -2.79 7.18
N SER A 84 7.25 -3.40 8.32
CA SER A 84 6.30 -4.26 9.02
C SER A 84 6.43 -4.03 10.52
N ASP A 85 5.33 -4.17 11.25
CA ASP A 85 5.36 -4.23 12.71
C ASP A 85 5.75 -5.64 13.20
N ASP A 86 5.66 -6.66 12.33
CA ASP A 86 5.97 -8.07 12.60
C ASP A 86 7.38 -8.48 12.13
N GLN A 87 8.36 -7.55 12.13
CA GLN A 87 9.70 -7.83 11.55
C GLN A 87 10.42 -9.00 12.24
N ASP A 88 10.17 -9.25 13.51
CA ASP A 88 10.81 -10.30 14.29
C ASP A 88 10.36 -11.73 13.91
N ASP A 89 9.16 -11.88 13.36
CA ASP A 89 8.63 -13.17 12.85
C ASP A 89 7.75 -12.94 11.60
N PHE A 90 8.28 -12.25 10.62
CA PHE A 90 7.54 -11.94 9.40
C PHE A 90 7.26 -13.19 8.57
N ARG A 91 5.99 -13.47 8.33
CA ARG A 91 5.56 -14.63 7.56
C ARG A 91 5.08 -14.20 6.19
N ALA A 92 5.67 -14.78 5.16
CA ALA A 92 5.30 -14.54 3.77
C ALA A 92 5.41 -15.82 2.95
N ARG A 93 4.40 -16.04 2.11
CA ARG A 93 4.42 -17.02 1.03
C ARG A 93 4.06 -16.32 -0.26
N ILE A 94 4.87 -16.49 -1.28
CA ILE A 94 4.63 -15.97 -2.62
C ILE A 94 4.69 -17.13 -3.59
N ARG A 95 3.71 -17.24 -4.47
CA ARG A 95 3.70 -18.13 -5.60
C ARG A 95 3.50 -17.31 -6.86
N SER A 96 4.48 -17.32 -7.76
CA SER A 96 4.45 -16.55 -9.00
C SER A 96 4.37 -17.47 -10.20
N VAL A 97 3.47 -17.18 -11.11
CA VAL A 97 3.30 -17.83 -12.41
C VAL A 97 3.72 -16.84 -13.48
N GLU A 98 4.67 -17.26 -14.34
CA GLU A 98 5.18 -16.41 -15.41
C GLU A 98 4.55 -16.81 -16.75
N LEU A 99 3.82 -15.88 -17.36
CA LEU A 99 3.13 -16.06 -18.64
C LEU A 99 3.70 -15.06 -19.69
N GLY A 100 4.98 -15.21 -20.00
CA GLY A 100 5.69 -14.28 -20.89
C GLY A 100 5.91 -12.90 -20.22
N GLU A 101 5.29 -11.86 -20.74
CA GLU A 101 5.38 -10.50 -20.20
C GLU A 101 4.34 -10.21 -19.10
N LEU A 102 3.60 -11.23 -18.71
CA LEU A 102 2.61 -11.17 -17.65
C LEU A 102 3.06 -12.09 -16.50
N GLN A 103 3.04 -11.57 -15.28
CA GLN A 103 3.33 -12.31 -14.07
C GLN A 103 2.12 -12.27 -13.15
N ILE A 104 1.71 -13.44 -12.64
CA ILE A 104 0.62 -13.57 -11.67
C ILE A 104 1.23 -14.06 -10.37
N SER A 105 1.17 -13.25 -9.32
CA SER A 105 1.73 -13.58 -8.01
C SER A 105 0.64 -13.66 -6.96
N THR A 106 0.45 -14.83 -6.36
CA THR A 106 -0.39 -15.02 -5.18
C THR A 106 0.47 -14.87 -3.94
N MET A 107 0.08 -13.97 -3.06
CA MET A 107 0.83 -13.62 -1.85
C MET A 107 -0.02 -13.81 -0.60
N SER A 108 0.56 -14.42 0.43
CA SER A 108 0.04 -14.41 1.80
C SER A 108 1.10 -13.82 2.71
N LEU A 109 0.75 -12.78 3.47
CA LEU A 109 1.71 -11.93 4.18
C LEU A 109 1.24 -11.62 5.60
N SER A 110 2.19 -11.39 6.52
CA SER A 110 1.98 -10.63 7.75
C SER A 110 1.67 -9.15 7.45
N HIS A 111 1.48 -8.33 8.48
CA HIS A 111 1.36 -6.87 8.32
C HIS A 111 2.49 -6.30 7.46
N LEU A 112 2.15 -5.48 6.47
CA LEU A 112 3.12 -4.88 5.56
C LEU A 112 2.71 -3.46 5.16
N GLU A 113 3.63 -2.52 5.31
CA GLU A 113 3.57 -1.19 4.69
C GLU A 113 4.51 -1.15 3.49
N VAL A 114 4.01 -0.67 2.36
CA VAL A 114 4.75 -0.51 1.10
C VAL A 114 4.75 0.96 0.72
N THR A 115 5.91 1.51 0.42
CA THR A 115 6.02 2.88 -0.09
C THR A 115 6.89 2.91 -1.34
N ARG A 116 6.32 3.40 -2.43
CA ARG A 116 7.03 3.71 -3.67
C ARG A 116 7.12 5.22 -3.84
N THR A 117 8.33 5.74 -3.77
CA THR A 117 8.59 7.17 -3.86
C THR A 117 9.03 7.57 -5.27
N ALA A 118 8.88 8.85 -5.64
CA ALA A 118 9.41 9.38 -6.89
C ALA A 118 10.92 9.12 -7.06
N LYS A 119 11.70 9.07 -5.95
CA LYS A 119 13.11 8.71 -5.97
C LYS A 119 13.32 7.25 -6.40
N LEU A 120 12.54 6.32 -5.88
CA LEU A 120 12.63 4.89 -6.23
C LEU A 120 12.21 4.65 -7.69
N ILE A 121 11.19 5.36 -8.16
CA ILE A 121 10.74 5.32 -9.56
C ILE A 121 11.89 5.76 -10.49
N ARG A 122 12.53 6.89 -10.22
CA ARG A 122 13.68 7.35 -11.03
C ARG A 122 14.87 6.38 -11.02
N GLN A 123 15.02 5.57 -9.99
CA GLN A 123 16.10 4.57 -9.91
C GLN A 123 15.77 3.27 -10.66
N SER A 124 14.50 2.89 -10.69
CA SER A 124 14.07 1.66 -11.35
C SER A 124 12.56 1.73 -11.58
N ASP A 125 12.17 1.95 -12.83
CA ASP A 125 10.76 1.92 -13.25
C ASP A 125 10.57 0.83 -14.31
N PRO A 126 9.82 -0.23 -13.99
CA PRO A 126 9.52 -1.29 -14.95
C PRO A 126 8.44 -0.90 -15.96
N GLU A 127 7.78 0.26 -15.82
CA GLU A 127 6.69 0.74 -16.68
C GLU A 127 5.54 -0.26 -16.84
N VAL A 128 5.10 -0.83 -15.72
CA VAL A 128 4.05 -1.85 -15.67
C VAL A 128 2.80 -1.36 -14.98
N TYR A 129 1.68 -1.96 -15.31
CA TYR A 129 0.48 -1.94 -14.47
C TYR A 129 0.48 -3.14 -13.53
N LEU A 130 -0.13 -2.94 -12.36
CA LEU A 130 -0.37 -3.96 -11.35
C LEU A 130 -1.87 -3.97 -11.06
N LEU A 131 -2.54 -5.07 -11.36
CA LEU A 131 -3.89 -5.29 -10.91
C LEU A 131 -3.85 -6.18 -9.68
N ASN A 132 -4.29 -5.65 -8.54
CA ASN A 132 -4.31 -6.36 -7.26
C ASN A 132 -5.74 -6.80 -6.95
N TYR A 133 -5.91 -8.09 -6.68
CA TYR A 133 -7.16 -8.71 -6.24
C TYR A 133 -7.05 -9.12 -4.78
N PHE A 134 -7.90 -8.57 -3.93
CA PHE A 134 -7.91 -8.81 -2.49
C PHE A 134 -8.81 -10.00 -2.16
N GLN A 135 -8.22 -11.12 -1.76
CA GLN A 135 -8.91 -12.39 -1.55
C GLN A 135 -9.42 -12.57 -0.12
N ARG A 136 -8.71 -12.02 0.85
CA ARG A 136 -9.06 -12.11 2.27
C ARG A 136 -8.64 -10.85 3.00
N GLN A 137 -9.51 -10.40 3.88
CA GLN A 137 -9.36 -9.27 4.79
C GLN A 137 -9.39 -7.89 4.12
N GLU A 138 -9.72 -6.91 4.94
CA GLU A 138 -9.77 -5.51 4.55
C GLU A 138 -8.36 -4.91 4.60
N GLY A 139 -8.05 -4.10 3.63
CA GLY A 139 -6.81 -3.36 3.56
C GLY A 139 -7.08 -1.86 3.39
N VAL A 140 -6.13 -1.05 3.78
CA VAL A 140 -6.10 0.35 3.39
C VAL A 140 -4.94 0.52 2.42
N LEU A 141 -5.25 0.88 1.19
CA LEU A 141 -4.27 1.23 0.20
C LEU A 141 -4.28 2.74 0.06
N SER A 142 -3.23 3.39 0.56
CA SER A 142 -3.00 4.83 0.36
C SER A 142 -2.30 5.03 -0.98
N LEU A 143 -3.05 5.31 -2.01
CA LEU A 143 -2.53 5.58 -3.34
C LEU A 143 -2.57 7.08 -3.59
N ALA A 144 -1.42 7.65 -3.87
CA ALA A 144 -1.24 9.09 -4.07
C ALA A 144 -1.84 9.94 -2.93
N GLY A 145 -1.92 9.35 -1.70
CA GLY A 145 -2.44 9.99 -0.49
C GLY A 145 -3.95 9.95 -0.33
N ALA A 146 -4.67 9.22 -1.19
CA ALA A 146 -6.06 8.85 -0.93
C ALA A 146 -6.08 7.47 -0.26
N ASP A 147 -6.55 7.42 1.00
CA ASP A 147 -6.82 6.15 1.66
C ASP A 147 -8.08 5.55 1.03
N THR A 148 -7.86 4.62 0.13
CA THR A 148 -8.93 3.81 -0.41
C THR A 148 -9.06 2.58 0.47
N ALA A 149 -10.17 2.47 1.17
CA ALA A 149 -10.52 1.25 1.88
C ALA A 149 -10.80 0.17 0.84
N LEU A 150 -10.04 -0.91 0.90
CA LEU A 150 -10.20 -2.07 0.03
C LEU A 150 -10.84 -3.18 0.83
N ARG A 151 -11.83 -3.80 0.23
CA ARG A 151 -12.59 -4.90 0.81
C ARG A 151 -12.20 -6.21 0.15
N GLU A 152 -12.51 -7.30 0.80
CA GLU A 152 -12.48 -8.62 0.18
C GLU A 152 -13.30 -8.61 -1.11
N GLY A 153 -12.69 -9.09 -2.18
CA GLY A 153 -13.32 -9.11 -3.50
C GLY A 153 -13.01 -7.90 -4.38
N ASP A 154 -12.37 -6.86 -3.86
CA ASP A 154 -12.00 -5.70 -4.68
C ASP A 154 -10.78 -5.99 -5.55
N LEU A 155 -10.82 -5.40 -6.76
CA LEU A 155 -9.69 -5.28 -7.67
C LEU A 155 -9.24 -3.82 -7.72
N VAL A 156 -7.94 -3.58 -7.77
CA VAL A 156 -7.38 -2.21 -7.90
C VAL A 156 -6.25 -2.21 -8.91
N LEU A 157 -6.37 -1.34 -9.92
CA LEU A 157 -5.33 -1.11 -10.91
C LEU A 157 -4.38 -0.01 -10.44
N MET A 158 -3.09 -0.31 -10.41
CA MET A 158 -2.00 0.58 -10.02
C MET A 158 -1.01 0.77 -11.17
N ASP A 159 -0.30 1.89 -11.15
CA ASP A 159 0.76 2.21 -12.10
C ASP A 159 2.11 2.27 -11.37
N SER A 160 3.08 1.46 -11.82
CA SER A 160 4.43 1.42 -11.23
C SER A 160 5.20 2.73 -11.32
N SER A 161 4.87 3.59 -12.29
CA SER A 161 5.52 4.90 -12.50
C SER A 161 4.91 6.02 -11.67
N ARG A 162 3.98 5.70 -10.76
CA ARG A 162 3.37 6.67 -9.84
C ARG A 162 3.79 6.38 -8.40
N PRO A 163 4.05 7.42 -7.60
CA PRO A 163 4.25 7.23 -6.18
C PRO A 163 2.99 6.68 -5.50
N TYR A 164 3.17 5.70 -4.60
CA TYR A 164 2.10 5.18 -3.77
C TYR A 164 2.59 4.80 -2.38
N ARG A 165 1.68 4.76 -1.45
CA ARG A 165 1.85 4.17 -0.14
C ARG A 165 0.69 3.22 0.10
N GLY A 166 0.98 1.99 0.47
CA GLY A 166 -0.02 0.99 0.83
C GLY A 166 0.30 0.38 2.17
N GLY A 167 -0.72 0.00 2.90
CA GLY A 167 -0.57 -0.76 4.13
C GLY A 167 -1.71 -1.75 4.26
N VAL A 168 -1.37 -2.94 4.72
CA VAL A 168 -2.34 -3.96 5.05
C VAL A 168 -2.11 -4.38 6.48
N ARG A 169 -3.16 -4.31 7.28
CA ARG A 169 -3.17 -4.89 8.62
C ARG A 169 -3.76 -6.29 8.51
N ALA A 170 -2.91 -7.29 8.62
CA ALA A 170 -3.36 -8.65 8.79
C ALA A 170 -3.88 -8.82 10.22
N THR A 171 -5.09 -9.36 10.39
CA THR A 171 -5.62 -9.84 11.66
C THR A 171 -5.77 -11.36 11.56
N GLY A 172 -5.21 -12.12 12.51
CA GLY A 172 -5.31 -13.59 12.53
C GLY A 172 -4.43 -14.29 11.47
N ASP A 173 -5.03 -15.10 10.60
CA ASP A 173 -4.33 -16.02 9.67
C ASP A 173 -3.55 -15.34 8.52
N GLY A 174 -3.33 -14.03 8.58
CA GLY A 174 -2.60 -13.31 7.56
C GLY A 174 -3.50 -12.78 6.44
N TRP A 175 -2.90 -12.04 5.54
CA TRP A 175 -3.54 -11.38 4.41
C TRP A 175 -3.19 -12.09 3.10
N SER A 176 -4.17 -12.21 2.17
CA SER A 176 -3.96 -12.84 0.88
C SER A 176 -4.47 -11.97 -0.27
N HIS A 177 -3.62 -11.80 -1.27
CA HIS A 177 -3.97 -11.13 -2.52
C HIS A 177 -3.29 -11.77 -3.73
N VAL A 178 -3.85 -11.50 -4.90
CA VAL A 178 -3.24 -11.84 -6.18
C VAL A 178 -2.87 -10.55 -6.91
N THR A 179 -1.62 -10.45 -7.33
CA THR A 179 -1.15 -9.35 -8.18
C THR A 179 -0.94 -9.87 -9.60
N VAL A 180 -1.57 -9.23 -10.58
CA VAL A 180 -1.28 -9.43 -11.99
C VAL A 180 -0.44 -8.25 -12.46
N GLN A 181 0.83 -8.51 -12.77
CA GLN A 181 1.78 -7.51 -13.28
C GLN A 181 1.96 -7.70 -14.79
N PHE A 182 1.88 -6.62 -15.55
CA PHE A 182 2.01 -6.66 -17.01
C PHE A 182 2.50 -5.33 -17.57
N ALA A 183 3.19 -5.37 -18.72
CA ALA A 183 3.63 -4.16 -19.41
C ALA A 183 2.42 -3.32 -19.86
N ARG A 184 2.49 -1.99 -19.71
CA ARG A 184 1.36 -1.08 -20.05
C ARG A 184 0.83 -1.28 -21.46
N ARG A 185 1.73 -1.52 -22.43
CA ARG A 185 1.37 -1.73 -23.82
C ARG A 185 0.48 -2.95 -24.09
N LEU A 186 0.42 -3.89 -23.14
CA LEU A 186 -0.42 -5.08 -23.28
C LEU A 186 -1.90 -4.82 -22.98
N LEU A 187 -2.23 -3.68 -22.37
CA LEU A 187 -3.62 -3.30 -22.16
C LEU A 187 -4.10 -2.51 -23.40
N PRO A 188 -5.02 -3.06 -24.21
CA PRO A 188 -5.45 -2.45 -25.47
C PRO A 188 -6.48 -1.33 -25.23
N LEU A 189 -6.20 -0.43 -24.29
CA LEU A 189 -7.05 0.70 -23.93
C LEU A 189 -6.22 1.99 -23.94
N PRO A 190 -6.81 3.14 -24.35
CA PRO A 190 -6.10 4.41 -24.31
C PRO A 190 -5.62 4.75 -22.90
N GLU A 191 -4.35 5.10 -22.77
CA GLU A 191 -3.73 5.39 -21.46
C GLU A 191 -4.51 6.45 -20.67
N ARG A 192 -4.92 7.54 -21.34
CA ARG A 192 -5.76 8.60 -20.72
C ARG A 192 -7.05 8.05 -20.11
N THR A 193 -7.63 7.01 -20.69
CA THR A 193 -8.86 6.38 -20.19
C THR A 193 -8.57 5.48 -18.99
N VAL A 194 -7.49 4.69 -19.05
CA VAL A 194 -7.04 3.83 -17.95
C VAL A 194 -6.68 4.65 -16.71
N GLN A 195 -6.14 5.86 -16.90
CA GLN A 195 -5.75 6.75 -15.81
C GLN A 195 -6.90 7.11 -14.85
N HIS A 196 -8.14 7.14 -15.34
CA HIS A 196 -9.33 7.41 -14.50
C HIS A 196 -9.67 6.24 -13.56
N LEU A 197 -9.29 5.02 -13.92
CA LEU A 197 -9.51 3.82 -13.11
C LEU A 197 -8.34 3.50 -12.17
N LEU A 198 -7.21 4.20 -12.29
CA LEU A 198 -6.12 3.97 -11.36
C LEU A 198 -6.57 4.27 -9.94
N ASN A 199 -6.32 3.31 -9.03
CA ASN A 199 -6.62 3.43 -7.61
C ASN A 199 -8.12 3.48 -7.27
N VAL A 200 -8.98 3.14 -8.22
CA VAL A 200 -10.42 3.02 -8.01
C VAL A 200 -10.74 1.54 -7.75
N PRO A 201 -11.47 1.21 -6.66
CA PRO A 201 -11.91 -0.16 -6.43
C PRO A 201 -12.86 -0.63 -7.53
N ILE A 202 -12.55 -1.78 -8.10
CA ILE A 202 -13.35 -2.47 -9.11
C ILE A 202 -13.94 -3.71 -8.46
N ASN A 203 -15.23 -3.94 -8.65
CA ASN A 203 -15.87 -5.12 -8.08
C ASN A 203 -15.37 -6.40 -8.74
N GLY A 204 -14.66 -7.24 -7.97
CA GLY A 204 -14.14 -8.53 -8.41
C GLY A 204 -15.05 -9.72 -8.07
N LEU A 205 -16.24 -9.51 -7.49
CA LEU A 205 -17.17 -10.58 -7.13
C LEU A 205 -18.24 -10.81 -8.19
N HIS A 206 -18.58 -9.79 -8.97
CA HIS A 206 -19.68 -9.80 -9.93
C HIS A 206 -19.26 -9.42 -11.34
N GLY A 207 -20.08 -9.73 -12.32
CA GLY A 207 -19.87 -9.39 -13.73
C GLY A 207 -18.53 -9.90 -14.26
N MET A 208 -17.89 -9.10 -15.11
CA MET A 208 -16.60 -9.45 -15.71
C MET A 208 -15.48 -9.53 -14.66
N GLY A 209 -15.52 -8.69 -13.63
CA GLY A 209 -14.58 -8.78 -12.52
C GLY A 209 -14.67 -10.14 -11.81
N GLY A 210 -15.87 -10.64 -11.55
CA GLY A 210 -16.09 -11.95 -10.95
C GLY A 210 -15.68 -13.13 -11.87
N VAL A 211 -15.77 -12.98 -13.18
CA VAL A 211 -15.23 -13.97 -14.14
C VAL A 211 -13.70 -13.97 -14.07
N PHE A 212 -13.10 -12.79 -14.09
CA PHE A 212 -11.65 -12.64 -14.06
C PHE A 212 -11.03 -13.17 -12.77
N THR A 213 -11.59 -12.86 -11.61
CA THR A 213 -11.06 -13.33 -10.32
C THR A 213 -11.18 -14.85 -10.14
N ARG A 214 -12.27 -15.46 -10.65
CA ARG A 214 -12.40 -16.93 -10.71
C ARG A 214 -11.36 -17.54 -11.63
N TRP A 215 -11.12 -16.94 -12.80
CA TRP A 215 -10.04 -17.35 -13.69
C TRP A 215 -8.67 -17.33 -13.01
N LEU A 216 -8.32 -16.24 -12.32
CA LEU A 216 -7.06 -16.14 -11.58
C LEU A 216 -6.93 -17.22 -10.49
N THR A 217 -8.01 -17.52 -9.79
CA THR A 217 -8.06 -18.52 -8.74
C THR A 217 -7.89 -19.93 -9.32
N ASP A 218 -8.60 -20.24 -10.41
CA ASP A 218 -8.53 -21.54 -11.09
C ASP A 218 -7.14 -21.76 -11.70
N LEU A 219 -6.61 -20.78 -12.41
CA LEU A 219 -5.26 -20.82 -12.96
C LEU A 219 -4.19 -21.07 -11.88
N ASN A 220 -4.26 -20.36 -10.74
CA ASN A 220 -3.32 -20.56 -9.65
C ASN A 220 -3.45 -21.96 -9.01
N THR A 221 -4.66 -22.49 -8.91
CA THR A 221 -4.92 -23.81 -8.32
C THR A 221 -4.42 -24.92 -9.23
N ARG A 222 -4.65 -24.78 -10.54
CA ARG A 222 -4.38 -25.80 -11.56
C ARG A 222 -3.06 -25.58 -12.31
N VAL A 223 -2.21 -24.67 -11.88
CA VAL A 223 -0.98 -24.30 -12.59
C VAL A 223 -0.06 -25.51 -12.88
N GLY A 224 -0.10 -26.55 -12.05
CA GLY A 224 0.66 -27.80 -12.25
C GLY A 224 0.16 -28.67 -13.41
N GLU A 225 -1.02 -28.39 -13.97
CA GLU A 225 -1.59 -29.11 -15.12
C GLU A 225 -1.10 -28.53 -16.46
N PHE A 226 -0.54 -27.30 -16.46
CA PHE A 226 -0.13 -26.59 -17.67
C PHE A 226 1.33 -26.82 -18.02
N THR A 227 1.61 -26.72 -19.30
CA THR A 227 2.95 -26.87 -19.89
C THR A 227 3.44 -25.52 -20.44
N PRO A 228 4.72 -25.37 -20.77
CA PRO A 228 5.23 -24.16 -21.43
C PRO A 228 4.52 -23.82 -22.75
N ASP A 229 3.97 -24.79 -23.44
CA ASP A 229 3.24 -24.58 -24.71
C ASP A 229 1.87 -23.92 -24.50
N ASP A 230 1.30 -23.99 -23.27
CA ASP A 230 0.05 -23.37 -22.91
C ASP A 230 0.21 -21.87 -22.59
N VAL A 231 1.43 -21.39 -22.33
CA VAL A 231 1.72 -20.01 -21.90
C VAL A 231 1.11 -18.94 -22.79
N PRO A 232 1.23 -18.99 -24.13
CA PRO A 232 0.67 -17.94 -24.98
C PRO A 232 -0.86 -17.87 -24.85
N THR A 233 -1.52 -19.03 -24.75
CA THR A 233 -2.98 -19.12 -24.61
C THR A 233 -3.43 -18.58 -23.25
N LEU A 234 -2.76 -19.00 -22.16
CA LEU A 234 -3.06 -18.53 -20.81
C LEU A 234 -2.84 -17.03 -20.66
N ALA A 235 -1.77 -16.49 -21.27
CA ALA A 235 -1.50 -15.05 -21.29
C ALA A 235 -2.60 -14.29 -22.03
N SER A 236 -2.98 -14.74 -23.22
CA SER A 236 -4.02 -14.11 -24.04
C SER A 236 -5.36 -14.09 -23.30
N VAL A 237 -5.82 -15.22 -22.77
CA VAL A 237 -7.07 -15.32 -22.02
C VAL A 237 -7.05 -14.39 -20.80
N THR A 238 -5.93 -14.35 -20.08
CA THR A 238 -5.78 -13.48 -18.89
C THR A 238 -5.88 -12.00 -19.28
N LEU A 239 -5.20 -11.58 -20.36
CA LEU A 239 -5.24 -10.20 -20.84
C LEU A 239 -6.62 -9.82 -21.39
N ASP A 240 -7.31 -10.72 -22.10
CA ASP A 240 -8.65 -10.47 -22.65
C ASP A 240 -9.68 -10.28 -21.51
N LEU A 241 -9.64 -11.13 -20.48
CA LEU A 241 -10.51 -10.99 -19.31
C LEU A 241 -10.20 -9.72 -18.51
N LEU A 242 -8.92 -9.39 -18.35
CA LEU A 242 -8.47 -8.17 -17.69
C LEU A 242 -8.95 -6.94 -18.48
N ALA A 243 -8.70 -6.88 -19.79
CA ALA A 243 -9.12 -5.79 -20.64
C ALA A 243 -10.64 -5.61 -20.63
N SER A 244 -11.40 -6.72 -20.69
CA SER A 244 -12.86 -6.70 -20.61
C SER A 244 -13.35 -6.20 -19.26
N THR A 245 -12.69 -6.58 -18.16
CA THR A 245 -13.02 -6.10 -16.80
C THR A 245 -12.82 -4.60 -16.69
N VAL A 246 -11.68 -4.09 -17.17
CA VAL A 246 -11.36 -2.65 -17.15
C VAL A 246 -12.32 -1.88 -18.05
N ALA A 247 -12.59 -2.35 -19.28
CA ALA A 247 -13.50 -1.71 -20.22
C ALA A 247 -14.92 -1.58 -19.65
N ARG A 248 -15.45 -2.63 -19.03
CA ARG A 248 -16.79 -2.59 -18.40
C ARG A 248 -16.88 -1.61 -17.24
N CYS A 249 -15.81 -1.41 -16.50
CA CYS A 249 -15.77 -0.38 -15.45
C CYS A 249 -15.80 1.04 -16.03
N LEU A 250 -15.11 1.25 -17.15
CA LEU A 250 -15.13 2.55 -17.86
C LEU A 250 -16.52 2.84 -18.41
N GLU A 251 -17.17 1.87 -19.07
CA GLU A 251 -18.54 2.02 -19.54
C GLU A 251 -19.52 2.31 -18.39
N ALA A 252 -19.37 1.63 -17.24
CA ALA A 252 -20.18 1.88 -16.08
C ALA A 252 -19.96 3.29 -15.50
N GLU A 253 -18.71 3.78 -15.47
CA GLU A 253 -18.41 5.16 -15.05
C GLU A 253 -18.98 6.19 -16.03
N GLU A 254 -18.90 5.92 -17.35
CA GLU A 254 -19.50 6.79 -18.39
C GLU A 254 -21.03 6.79 -18.35
N ALA A 255 -21.65 5.70 -17.92
CA ALA A 255 -23.11 5.59 -17.79
C ALA A 255 -23.66 6.36 -16.55
N LEU A 256 -22.81 6.75 -15.60
CA LEU A 256 -23.22 7.60 -14.48
C LEU A 256 -23.67 8.98 -14.99
N SER A 257 -24.68 9.56 -14.33
CA SER A 257 -25.08 10.92 -14.64
C SER A 257 -23.90 11.89 -14.45
N PRO A 258 -23.82 12.98 -15.22
CA PRO A 258 -22.78 14.01 -15.05
C PRO A 258 -22.69 14.50 -13.60
N GLU A 259 -23.82 14.60 -12.93
CA GLU A 259 -23.88 15.03 -11.52
C GLU A 259 -23.27 13.97 -10.58
N THR A 260 -23.60 12.68 -10.76
CA THR A 260 -23.01 11.60 -9.96
C THR A 260 -21.52 11.52 -10.15
N ARG A 261 -21.02 11.66 -11.38
CA ARG A 261 -19.57 11.74 -11.68
C ARG A 261 -18.90 12.92 -10.98
N ARG A 262 -19.57 14.07 -10.99
CA ARG A 262 -19.11 15.31 -10.32
C ARG A 262 -18.97 15.11 -8.81
N ILE A 263 -19.99 14.53 -8.17
CA ILE A 263 -20.01 14.24 -6.73
C ILE A 263 -18.89 13.23 -6.38
N ALA A 264 -18.74 12.16 -7.14
CA ALA A 264 -17.69 11.15 -6.93
C ALA A 264 -16.28 11.74 -7.09
N LEU A 265 -16.06 12.57 -8.11
CA LEU A 265 -14.79 13.26 -8.35
C LEU A 265 -14.47 14.24 -7.20
N ARG A 266 -15.45 15.03 -6.75
CA ARG A 266 -15.29 15.94 -5.62
C ARG A 266 -14.93 15.19 -4.33
N ALA A 267 -15.57 14.05 -4.06
CA ALA A 267 -15.23 13.21 -2.90
C ALA A 267 -13.80 12.69 -2.96
N ARG A 268 -13.33 12.20 -4.14
CA ARG A 268 -11.94 11.77 -4.35
C ARG A 268 -10.95 12.93 -4.14
N ILE A 269 -11.23 14.10 -4.68
CA ILE A 269 -10.39 15.30 -4.50
C ILE A 269 -10.30 15.69 -3.03
N ASN A 270 -11.41 15.73 -2.31
CA ASN A 270 -11.43 16.07 -0.89
C ASN A 270 -10.61 15.07 -0.07
N THR A 271 -10.76 13.79 -0.34
CA THR A 271 -9.96 12.73 0.30
C THR A 271 -8.47 12.93 0.01
N TYR A 272 -8.09 13.17 -1.24
CA TYR A 272 -6.71 13.44 -1.64
C TYR A 272 -6.11 14.63 -0.88
N ILE A 273 -6.85 15.75 -0.79
CA ILE A 273 -6.39 16.95 -0.09
C ILE A 273 -6.16 16.66 1.40
N GLU A 274 -7.10 15.99 2.08
CA GLU A 274 -6.96 15.66 3.51
C GLU A 274 -5.70 14.86 3.81
N GLN A 275 -5.31 14.02 2.90
CA GLN A 275 -4.15 13.13 3.08
C GLN A 275 -2.81 13.80 2.77
N HIS A 276 -2.83 14.82 1.89
CA HIS A 276 -1.63 15.58 1.52
C HIS A 276 -1.52 16.92 2.24
N LEU A 277 -2.40 17.25 3.18
CA LEU A 277 -2.38 18.52 3.88
C LEU A 277 -1.02 18.86 4.51
N ALA A 278 -0.29 17.83 4.95
CA ALA A 278 1.04 17.96 5.55
C ALA A 278 2.15 18.23 4.52
N ASP A 279 1.90 17.99 3.23
CA ASP A 279 2.88 18.23 2.17
C ASP A 279 2.93 19.75 1.84
N PRO A 280 4.07 20.43 2.05
CA PRO A 280 4.19 21.84 1.73
C PRO A 280 4.06 22.14 0.23
N ASP A 281 4.37 21.16 -0.63
CA ASP A 281 4.30 21.26 -2.09
C ASP A 281 2.92 20.99 -2.66
N LEU A 282 1.93 20.65 -1.81
CA LEU A 282 0.55 20.51 -2.24
C LEU A 282 -0.01 21.85 -2.67
N THR A 283 -0.31 21.97 -3.95
CA THR A 283 -0.89 23.15 -4.61
C THR A 283 -2.16 22.77 -5.37
N PRO A 284 -3.03 23.74 -5.74
CA PRO A 284 -4.17 23.46 -6.62
C PRO A 284 -3.77 22.82 -7.94
N GLN A 285 -2.59 23.14 -8.48
CA GLN A 285 -2.10 22.52 -9.72
C GLN A 285 -1.76 21.05 -9.49
N THR A 286 -1.03 20.71 -8.41
CA THR A 286 -0.69 19.32 -8.11
C THR A 286 -1.93 18.47 -7.81
N ILE A 287 -2.99 19.06 -7.22
CA ILE A 287 -4.28 18.40 -7.03
C ILE A 287 -4.97 18.13 -8.38
N ALA A 288 -5.01 19.12 -9.26
CA ALA A 288 -5.60 18.97 -10.59
C ALA A 288 -4.87 17.90 -11.42
N ASP A 289 -3.54 17.92 -11.39
CA ASP A 289 -2.69 16.94 -12.10
C ASP A 289 -2.90 15.52 -11.56
N ALA A 290 -3.03 15.36 -10.23
CA ALA A 290 -3.26 14.07 -9.60
C ALA A 290 -4.61 13.43 -10.01
N HIS A 291 -5.59 14.27 -10.33
CA HIS A 291 -6.92 13.84 -10.76
C HIS A 291 -7.16 13.96 -12.27
N HIS A 292 -6.12 14.29 -13.06
CA HIS A 292 -6.18 14.44 -14.53
C HIS A 292 -7.25 15.42 -15.01
N ILE A 293 -7.48 16.49 -14.24
CA ILE A 293 -8.41 17.56 -14.60
C ILE A 293 -7.65 18.87 -14.77
N SER A 294 -8.26 19.82 -15.49
CA SER A 294 -7.71 21.17 -15.58
C SER A 294 -7.88 21.91 -14.25
N LEU A 295 -6.99 22.87 -13.96
CA LEU A 295 -7.12 23.75 -12.80
C LEU A 295 -8.47 24.49 -12.80
N ARG A 296 -8.96 24.87 -13.98
CA ARG A 296 -10.30 25.48 -14.14
C ARG A 296 -11.42 24.55 -13.68
N HIS A 297 -11.32 23.26 -14.04
CA HIS A 297 -12.31 22.26 -13.61
C HIS A 297 -12.24 22.03 -12.10
N LEU A 298 -11.05 21.97 -11.50
CA LEU A 298 -10.88 21.93 -10.04
C LEU A 298 -11.52 23.13 -9.37
N GLN A 299 -11.30 24.35 -9.91
CA GLN A 299 -11.93 25.57 -9.41
C GLN A 299 -13.45 25.49 -9.45
N GLN A 300 -14.03 25.00 -10.56
CA GLN A 300 -15.48 24.81 -10.69
C GLN A 300 -16.05 23.78 -9.72
N LEU A 301 -15.32 22.69 -9.47
CA LEU A 301 -15.74 21.65 -8.52
C LEU A 301 -15.74 22.12 -7.06
N LEU A 302 -14.84 23.04 -6.71
CA LEU A 302 -14.71 23.57 -5.35
C LEU A 302 -15.37 24.94 -5.17
N ALA A 303 -15.88 25.57 -6.24
CA ALA A 303 -16.49 26.91 -6.22
C ALA A 303 -17.83 26.96 -5.48
N GLU A 304 -18.46 25.83 -5.15
CA GLU A 304 -19.71 25.81 -4.36
C GLU A 304 -19.54 26.39 -2.95
N ASP A 305 -18.29 26.54 -2.47
CA ASP A 305 -17.97 27.12 -1.16
C ASP A 305 -17.50 28.57 -1.26
N ASP A 306 -17.72 29.28 -2.39
CA ASP A 306 -17.29 30.66 -2.69
C ASP A 306 -15.78 30.92 -2.42
N THR A 307 -14.98 29.88 -2.32
CA THR A 307 -13.56 29.97 -1.98
C THR A 307 -12.67 29.42 -3.10
N SER A 308 -11.53 30.07 -3.32
CA SER A 308 -10.53 29.51 -4.25
C SER A 308 -9.94 28.21 -3.67
N PRO A 309 -9.52 27.23 -4.52
CA PRO A 309 -8.88 26.01 -4.06
C PRO A 309 -7.68 26.25 -3.14
N ALA A 310 -6.91 27.32 -3.38
CA ALA A 310 -5.80 27.71 -2.53
C ALA A 310 -6.25 28.22 -1.16
N ALA A 311 -7.33 28.95 -1.10
CA ALA A 311 -7.90 29.44 0.16
C ALA A 311 -8.52 28.28 0.95
N TRP A 312 -9.22 27.38 0.27
CA TRP A 312 -9.78 26.18 0.86
C TRP A 312 -8.69 25.27 1.46
N LEU A 313 -7.62 24.96 0.72
CA LEU A 313 -6.47 24.19 1.19
C LEU A 313 -5.83 24.82 2.44
N ARG A 314 -5.63 26.15 2.40
CA ARG A 314 -5.09 26.92 3.52
C ARG A 314 -5.98 26.83 4.76
N HIS A 315 -7.28 26.94 4.57
CA HIS A 315 -8.26 26.81 5.66
C HIS A 315 -8.19 25.43 6.31
N ARG A 316 -8.16 24.36 5.52
CA ARG A 316 -8.03 22.98 6.05
C ARG A 316 -6.73 22.77 6.83
N ARG A 317 -5.61 23.30 6.35
CA ARG A 317 -4.33 23.28 7.09
C ARG A 317 -4.42 24.02 8.42
N LEU A 318 -5.07 25.16 8.45
CA LEU A 318 -5.28 25.93 9.69
C LEU A 318 -6.17 25.18 10.68
N GLU A 319 -7.20 24.49 10.21
CA GLU A 319 -8.04 23.65 11.07
C GLU A 319 -7.23 22.52 11.72
N ARG A 320 -6.39 21.83 10.96
CA ARG A 320 -5.50 20.78 11.52
C ARG A 320 -4.53 21.35 12.56
N CYS A 321 -3.93 22.51 12.27
CA CYS A 321 -3.11 23.20 13.28
C CYS A 321 -3.90 23.55 14.53
N ARG A 322 -5.14 24.01 14.38
CA ARG A 322 -6.05 24.33 15.50
C ARG A 322 -6.33 23.11 16.37
N PHE A 323 -6.60 21.94 15.76
CA PHE A 323 -6.79 20.70 16.50
C PHE A 323 -5.53 20.29 17.24
N ASP A 324 -4.35 20.32 16.59
CA ASP A 324 -3.09 19.99 17.23
C ASP A 324 -2.72 20.94 18.38
N LEU A 325 -3.01 22.25 18.23
CA LEU A 325 -2.81 23.25 19.30
C LEU A 325 -3.75 23.05 20.47
N ALA A 326 -4.90 22.44 20.27
CA ALA A 326 -5.88 22.13 21.30
C ALA A 326 -5.57 20.82 22.02
N ASP A 327 -4.70 19.95 21.49
CA ASP A 327 -4.36 18.65 22.10
C ASP A 327 -3.31 18.82 23.21
N PRO A 328 -3.65 18.52 24.49
CA PRO A 328 -2.69 18.63 25.61
C PRO A 328 -1.43 17.79 25.42
N ARG A 329 -1.51 16.69 24.69
CA ARG A 329 -0.36 15.79 24.43
C ARG A 329 0.70 16.45 23.54
N LEU A 330 0.31 17.46 22.77
CA LEU A 330 1.18 18.22 21.89
C LEU A 330 1.67 19.55 22.47
N ASN A 331 1.35 19.89 23.73
CA ASN A 331 1.74 21.15 24.35
C ASN A 331 3.26 21.36 24.43
N ALA A 332 4.03 20.28 24.53
CA ALA A 332 5.51 20.34 24.54
C ALA A 332 6.11 20.71 23.17
N HIS A 333 5.34 20.61 22.08
CA HIS A 333 5.86 20.92 20.74
C HIS A 333 5.82 22.44 20.49
N PRO A 334 6.89 23.02 19.95
CA PRO A 334 6.88 24.42 19.53
C PRO A 334 5.78 24.69 18.52
N ILE A 335 5.14 25.86 18.59
CA ILE A 335 4.08 26.26 17.63
C ILE A 335 4.57 26.18 16.18
N ARG A 336 5.84 26.55 15.92
CA ARG A 336 6.45 26.42 14.60
C ARG A 336 6.50 24.96 14.10
N ALA A 337 6.68 23.99 15.01
CA ALA A 337 6.70 22.57 14.64
C ALA A 337 5.29 22.08 14.30
N VAL A 338 4.26 22.53 15.02
CA VAL A 338 2.86 22.26 14.68
C VAL A 338 2.51 22.84 13.31
N ALA A 339 2.90 24.09 13.03
CA ALA A 339 2.68 24.72 11.74
C ALA A 339 3.40 24.00 10.59
N ALA A 340 4.68 23.64 10.80
CA ALA A 340 5.48 22.92 9.81
C ALA A 340 4.92 21.53 9.48
N ARG A 341 4.37 20.82 10.48
CA ARG A 341 3.70 19.54 10.30
C ARG A 341 2.55 19.60 9.27
N TRP A 342 1.89 20.73 9.17
CA TRP A 342 0.76 20.95 8.27
C TRP A 342 1.11 21.84 7.07
N GLY A 343 2.38 21.83 6.63
CA GLY A 343 2.82 22.46 5.39
C GLY A 343 3.02 23.97 5.45
N PHE A 344 3.06 24.60 6.64
CA PHE A 344 3.43 26.00 6.77
C PHE A 344 4.95 26.14 6.96
N THR A 345 5.63 26.65 5.96
CA THR A 345 7.10 26.83 5.98
C THR A 345 7.53 28.11 6.69
N ASP A 346 6.68 29.14 6.76
CA ASP A 346 6.92 30.44 7.42
C ASP A 346 6.03 30.59 8.67
N ALA A 347 6.66 30.59 9.85
CA ALA A 347 5.98 30.71 11.13
C ALA A 347 5.30 32.09 11.35
N ALA A 348 5.86 33.19 10.79
CA ALA A 348 5.28 34.51 10.91
C ALA A 348 4.03 34.63 10.03
N HIS A 349 4.10 34.09 8.82
CA HIS A 349 2.96 33.99 7.91
C HIS A 349 1.84 33.14 8.51
N PHE A 350 2.18 31.98 9.05
CA PHE A 350 1.22 31.11 9.75
C PHE A 350 0.50 31.88 10.89
N SER A 351 1.25 32.59 11.74
CA SER A 351 0.67 33.28 12.89
C SER A 351 -0.33 34.37 12.47
N ARG A 352 -0.01 35.09 11.37
CA ARG A 352 -0.94 36.08 10.79
C ARG A 352 -2.20 35.46 10.25
N LEU A 353 -2.06 34.35 9.48
CA LEU A 353 -3.19 33.62 8.92
C LEU A 353 -4.08 33.01 10.02
N PHE A 354 -3.47 32.42 11.03
CA PHE A 354 -4.19 31.83 12.15
C PHE A 354 -4.99 32.89 12.93
N ARG A 355 -4.36 34.05 13.22
CA ARG A 355 -5.03 35.18 13.86
C ARG A 355 -6.18 35.72 13.00
N SER A 356 -5.98 35.82 11.69
CA SER A 356 -7.03 36.25 10.77
C SER A 356 -8.23 35.29 10.77
N ALA A 357 -7.95 33.95 10.81
CA ALA A 357 -9.01 32.93 10.76
C ALA A 357 -9.76 32.78 12.11
N TYR A 358 -9.04 32.89 13.23
CA TYR A 358 -9.58 32.55 14.57
C TYR A 358 -9.61 33.74 15.57
N GLY A 359 -9.21 34.91 15.14
CA GLY A 359 -9.26 36.15 15.92
C GLY A 359 -8.18 36.34 16.97
N ILE A 360 -7.38 35.29 17.29
CA ILE A 360 -6.31 35.30 18.27
C ILE A 360 -5.05 34.59 17.77
N PRO A 361 -3.86 34.95 18.26
CA PRO A 361 -2.63 34.27 17.91
C PRO A 361 -2.63 32.78 18.29
N PRO A 362 -1.84 31.92 17.60
CA PRO A 362 -1.76 30.49 17.92
C PRO A 362 -1.34 30.18 19.37
N ARG A 363 -0.48 31.04 19.96
CA ARG A 363 -0.03 30.90 21.34
C ARG A 363 -1.19 31.08 22.31
N ASP A 364 -1.92 32.18 22.17
CA ASP A 364 -3.05 32.49 23.03
C ASP A 364 -4.18 31.46 22.88
N TYR A 365 -4.36 30.91 21.65
CA TYR A 365 -5.30 29.82 21.42
C TYR A 365 -4.93 28.54 22.16
N ARG A 366 -3.64 28.17 22.19
CA ARG A 366 -3.13 27.02 22.94
C ARG A 366 -3.39 27.14 24.44
N ASP A 367 -3.24 28.33 24.99
CA ASP A 367 -3.37 28.61 26.42
C ASP A 367 -4.84 28.73 26.87
N LEU A 368 -5.82 28.71 25.94
CA LEU A 368 -7.25 28.74 26.29
C LEU A 368 -7.70 27.45 26.99
N PRO A 369 -8.56 27.55 28.01
CA PRO A 369 -9.20 26.37 28.61
C PRO A 369 -10.10 25.65 27.57
N PRO A 370 -10.29 24.32 27.68
CA PRO A 370 -11.02 23.52 26.70
C PRO A 370 -12.41 24.06 26.35
N GLY A 371 -13.17 24.58 27.33
CA GLY A 371 -14.51 25.15 27.10
C GLY A 371 -14.53 26.46 26.28
N ALA A 372 -13.46 27.27 26.35
CA ALA A 372 -13.35 28.53 25.61
C ALA A 372 -12.93 28.33 24.14
N ARG A 373 -12.41 27.16 23.78
CA ARG A 373 -11.97 26.81 22.42
C ARG A 373 -13.14 26.49 21.48
N VAL A 374 -14.25 25.98 22.01
CA VAL A 374 -15.43 25.55 21.22
C VAL A 374 -16.22 26.74 20.67
N ASN A 375 -16.24 27.87 21.35
CA ASN A 375 -17.10 28.98 21.00
C ASN A 375 -16.55 29.91 19.88
N ARG A 376 -15.37 29.60 19.29
CA ARG A 376 -14.75 30.41 18.23
C ARG A 376 -14.72 29.71 16.87
N GLN A 377 -15.72 28.87 16.61
CA GLN A 377 -15.77 28.08 15.38
C GLN A 377 -16.23 28.83 14.13
N HIS A 378 -16.80 30.02 14.25
CA HIS A 378 -17.39 30.75 13.11
C HIS A 378 -17.07 32.24 13.17
N THR A 379 -15.95 32.64 12.64
CA THR A 379 -15.79 33.99 12.10
C THR A 379 -15.01 33.88 10.79
N CYS A 380 -15.59 33.20 9.82
CA CYS A 380 -15.25 33.35 8.42
C CYS A 380 -16.57 33.50 7.66
N ALA A 381 -17.19 34.65 7.78
CA ALA A 381 -18.00 35.21 6.74
C ALA A 381 -17.04 36.08 5.90
N ILE A 382 -17.08 35.84 4.57
CA ILE A 382 -16.47 36.58 3.47
C ILE A 382 -15.07 36.12 3.09
#